data_778b62478b3780155f716ffe16c63a8e
#
_entry.id   778b62478b3780155f716ffe16c63a8e
#
_cell.length_a   1.000
_cell.length_b   1.000
_cell.length_c   1.000
_cell.angle_alpha   90.00
_cell.angle_beta   90.00
_cell.angle_gamma   90.00
#
_symmetry.space_group_name_H-M   'P 1'
#
loop_
_entity.id
_entity.type
_entity.pdbx_description
1 polymer ?
#
loop_
_entity_poly.entity_id
_entity_poly.type
_entity_poly.pdbx_seq_one_letter_code
_entity_poly.pdbx_strand_id
1 'polypeptide(L)'
;MKATYRVLAYLIPVIVALQASFIALGVFGLGSWVSDGHDFTKNVLENGGSTGDLGFMLHSIGAMVMIVIALMLLIVSFLAKIEGGVRAAALVFIDVVLQWVLALISFSAWAVGLLHGLNAFLLFGLGMMAAGAATRSIRGETAAAPVASTV
;
A
#
# COMPACT_ATOMS: atom_id res chain seq x y z
N MET A 1 -11.81 9.31 -17.60
CA MET A 1 -11.98 8.70 -16.27
C MET A 1 -11.47 7.26 -16.18
N LYS A 2 -11.77 6.33 -17.12
CA LYS A 2 -11.25 4.93 -17.04
C LYS A 2 -9.72 4.86 -17.02
N ALA A 3 -9.04 5.65 -17.86
CA ALA A 3 -7.56 5.71 -17.88
C ALA A 3 -7.00 6.26 -16.57
N THR A 4 -7.60 7.32 -16.01
CA THR A 4 -7.22 7.90 -14.71
C THR A 4 -7.37 6.89 -13.59
N TYR A 5 -8.52 6.19 -13.53
CA TYR A 5 -8.74 5.11 -12.57
C TYR A 5 -7.65 4.04 -12.70
N ARG A 6 -7.33 3.58 -13.93
CA ARG A 6 -6.31 2.57 -14.16
C ARG A 6 -4.93 3.01 -13.65
N VAL A 7 -4.54 4.26 -13.91
CA VAL A 7 -3.26 4.80 -13.42
C VAL A 7 -3.23 4.82 -11.90
N LEU A 8 -4.28 5.39 -11.26
CA LEU A 8 -4.36 5.42 -9.80
C LEU A 8 -4.33 4.01 -9.19
N ALA A 9 -5.03 3.04 -9.80
CA ALA A 9 -5.04 1.67 -9.33
C ALA A 9 -3.67 1.00 -9.43
N TYR A 10 -2.88 1.26 -10.51
CA TYR A 10 -1.50 0.76 -10.61
C TYR A 10 -0.53 1.46 -9.67
N LEU A 11 -0.79 2.70 -9.27
CA LEU A 11 0.05 3.39 -8.28
C LEU A 11 0.00 2.69 -6.91
N ILE A 12 -1.11 2.04 -6.54
CA ILE A 12 -1.21 1.32 -5.26
C ILE A 12 -0.12 0.25 -5.12
N PRO A 13 0.00 -0.77 -5.98
CA PRO A 13 1.04 -1.80 -5.84
C PRO A 13 2.45 -1.23 -6.01
N VAL A 14 2.64 -0.20 -6.84
CA VAL A 14 3.95 0.47 -6.98
C VAL A 14 4.35 1.12 -5.66
N ILE A 15 3.45 1.86 -5.02
CA ILE A 15 3.74 2.50 -3.73
C ILE A 15 3.97 1.43 -2.65
N VAL A 16 3.20 0.33 -2.62
CA VAL A 16 3.46 -0.79 -1.68
C VAL A 16 4.88 -1.32 -1.85
N ALA A 17 5.35 -1.54 -3.07
CA ALA A 17 6.71 -2.01 -3.34
C ALA A 17 7.77 -0.99 -2.87
N LEU A 18 7.55 0.30 -3.12
CA LEU A 18 8.41 1.38 -2.62
C LEU A 18 8.42 1.43 -1.10
N GLN A 19 7.27 1.27 -0.44
CA GLN A 19 7.15 1.25 1.01
C GLN A 19 7.95 0.09 1.65
N ALA A 20 7.92 -1.10 1.04
CA ALA A 20 8.76 -2.22 1.47
C ALA A 20 10.26 -1.92 1.29
N SER A 21 10.63 -1.25 0.19
CA SER A 21 12.02 -0.82 -0.06
C SER A 21 12.48 0.24 0.93
N PHE A 22 11.62 1.19 1.29
CA PHE A 22 11.96 2.26 2.24
C PHE A 22 12.15 1.71 3.66
N ILE A 23 11.30 0.78 4.10
CA ILE A 23 11.48 0.15 5.41
C ILE A 23 12.75 -0.71 5.44
N ALA A 24 13.06 -1.42 4.34
CA ALA A 24 14.30 -2.15 4.22
C ALA A 24 15.53 -1.22 4.31
N LEU A 25 15.50 -0.08 3.58
CA LEU A 25 16.54 0.96 3.67
C LEU A 25 16.72 1.45 5.11
N GLY A 26 15.62 1.71 5.82
CA GLY A 26 15.64 2.13 7.22
C GLY A 26 16.29 1.09 8.14
N VAL A 27 15.84 -0.16 8.03
CA VAL A 27 16.33 -1.26 8.89
C VAL A 27 17.80 -1.57 8.63
N PHE A 28 18.21 -1.70 7.36
CA PHE A 28 19.61 -1.97 7.01
C PHE A 28 20.52 -0.78 7.32
N GLY A 29 20.04 0.45 7.11
CA GLY A 29 20.76 1.66 7.52
C GLY A 29 21.00 1.72 9.03
N LEU A 30 19.95 1.44 9.84
CA LEU A 30 20.08 1.35 11.28
C LEU A 30 21.05 0.22 11.70
N GLY A 31 20.96 -0.95 11.06
CA GLY A 31 21.87 -2.07 11.32
C GLY A 31 23.33 -1.74 11.04
N SER A 32 23.62 -1.04 9.93
CA SER A 32 24.97 -0.55 9.61
C SER A 32 25.46 0.42 10.69
N TRP A 33 24.63 1.38 11.08
CA TRP A 33 24.96 2.39 12.08
C TRP A 33 25.33 1.78 13.45
N VAL A 34 24.57 0.76 13.88
CA VAL A 34 24.88 0.00 15.11
C VAL A 34 26.17 -0.81 14.94
N SER A 35 26.40 -1.41 13.77
CA SER A 35 27.62 -2.19 13.47
C SER A 35 28.88 -1.33 13.48
N ASP A 36 28.76 -0.04 13.21
CA ASP A 36 29.85 0.93 13.27
C ASP A 36 30.15 1.41 14.73
N GLY A 37 29.50 0.78 15.72
CA GLY A 37 29.77 1.00 17.15
C GLY A 37 28.92 2.08 17.81
N HIS A 38 27.82 2.50 17.19
CA HIS A 38 26.89 3.48 17.73
C HIS A 38 25.79 2.80 18.59
N ASP A 39 25.41 3.41 19.70
CA ASP A 39 24.35 2.92 20.57
C ASP A 39 22.97 3.36 20.11
N PHE A 40 22.07 2.41 19.82
CA PHE A 40 20.67 2.70 19.54
C PHE A 40 19.92 3.06 20.82
N THR A 41 19.89 4.34 21.14
CA THR A 41 19.26 4.87 22.36
C THR A 41 17.84 5.38 22.10
N LYS A 42 17.08 5.62 23.18
CA LYS A 42 15.77 6.26 23.09
C LYS A 42 15.85 7.64 22.42
N ASN A 43 16.92 8.39 22.67
CA ASN A 43 17.14 9.69 22.04
C ASN A 43 17.27 9.59 20.53
N VAL A 44 17.99 8.58 20.02
CA VAL A 44 18.12 8.32 18.57
C VAL A 44 16.78 7.91 17.98
N LEU A 45 16.01 7.08 18.68
CA LEU A 45 14.68 6.67 18.24
C LEU A 45 13.70 7.86 18.12
N GLU A 46 13.74 8.82 19.04
CA GLU A 46 12.81 9.95 19.12
C GLU A 46 13.22 11.14 18.23
N ASN A 47 14.53 11.40 18.12
CA ASN A 47 15.08 12.61 17.49
C ASN A 47 15.86 12.31 16.20
N GLY A 48 16.05 11.04 15.88
CA GLY A 48 16.88 10.63 14.73
C GLY A 48 18.37 10.68 15.03
N GLY A 49 19.16 10.61 13.97
CA GLY A 49 20.63 10.63 14.02
C GLY A 49 21.28 9.35 13.49
N SER A 50 20.46 8.36 13.08
CA SER A 50 20.96 7.13 12.45
C SER A 50 20.94 7.21 10.92
N THR A 51 21.77 6.40 10.27
CA THR A 51 21.73 6.27 8.80
C THR A 51 20.44 5.63 8.28
N GLY A 52 19.63 5.03 9.17
CA GLY A 52 18.31 4.47 8.85
C GLY A 52 17.18 5.50 8.73
N ASP A 53 17.36 6.71 9.26
CA ASP A 53 16.31 7.73 9.39
C ASP A 53 15.66 8.09 8.06
N LEU A 54 16.45 8.18 6.97
CA LEU A 54 15.93 8.46 5.63
C LEU A 54 14.90 7.41 5.20
N GLY A 55 15.19 6.13 5.45
CA GLY A 55 14.27 5.03 5.08
C GLY A 55 12.96 5.11 5.85
N PHE A 56 13.01 5.35 7.16
CA PHE A 56 11.82 5.50 8.00
C PHE A 56 11.00 6.74 7.64
N MET A 57 11.67 7.86 7.36
CA MET A 57 11.02 9.09 6.91
C MET A 57 10.30 8.89 5.57
N LEU A 58 10.96 8.28 4.57
CA LEU A 58 10.36 7.99 3.27
C LEU A 58 9.17 7.04 3.39
N HIS A 59 9.26 6.04 4.28
CA HIS A 59 8.14 5.15 4.57
C HIS A 59 6.94 5.93 5.14
N SER A 60 7.16 6.82 6.09
CA SER A 60 6.11 7.65 6.67
C SER A 60 5.46 8.60 5.64
N ILE A 61 6.28 9.28 4.83
CA ILE A 61 5.78 10.16 3.75
C ILE A 61 4.99 9.34 2.72
N GLY A 62 5.52 8.20 2.30
CA GLY A 62 4.87 7.33 1.33
C GLY A 62 3.52 6.79 1.83
N ALA A 63 3.37 6.55 3.15
CA ALA A 63 2.10 6.18 3.75
C ALA A 63 1.05 7.32 3.62
N MET A 64 1.47 8.58 3.80
CA MET A 64 0.58 9.75 3.57
C MET A 64 0.17 9.85 2.10
N VAL A 65 1.10 9.65 1.17
CA VAL A 65 0.81 9.63 -0.27
C VAL A 65 -0.15 8.51 -0.63
N MET A 66 0.01 7.33 -0.04
CA MET A 66 -0.85 6.17 -0.29
C MET A 66 -2.32 6.47 0.03
N ILE A 67 -2.62 7.07 1.18
CA ILE A 67 -4.01 7.35 1.57
C ILE A 67 -4.65 8.38 0.62
N VAL A 68 -3.89 9.37 0.17
CA VAL A 68 -4.37 10.36 -0.82
C VAL A 68 -4.68 9.68 -2.15
N ILE A 69 -3.78 8.81 -2.66
CA ILE A 69 -3.99 8.08 -3.92
C ILE A 69 -5.20 7.14 -3.81
N ALA A 70 -5.34 6.41 -2.69
CA ALA A 70 -6.49 5.53 -2.47
C ALA A 70 -7.82 6.31 -2.41
N LEU A 71 -7.84 7.47 -1.77
CA LEU A 71 -9.01 8.36 -1.74
C LEU A 71 -9.34 8.89 -3.15
N MET A 72 -8.33 9.33 -3.91
CA MET A 72 -8.53 9.76 -5.30
C MET A 72 -9.06 8.62 -6.17
N LEU A 73 -8.54 7.40 -5.99
CA LEU A 73 -9.03 6.21 -6.69
C LEU A 73 -10.52 5.98 -6.38
N LEU A 74 -10.91 6.09 -5.11
CA LEU A 74 -12.30 5.94 -4.68
C LEU A 74 -13.20 7.02 -5.32
N ILE A 75 -12.80 8.29 -5.28
CA ILE A 75 -13.56 9.39 -5.88
C ILE A 75 -13.72 9.19 -7.39
N VAL A 76 -12.61 8.89 -8.10
CA VAL A 76 -12.63 8.68 -9.56
C VAL A 76 -13.46 7.45 -9.95
N SER A 77 -13.58 6.45 -9.06
CA SER A 77 -14.33 5.23 -9.34
C SER A 77 -15.81 5.49 -9.64
N PHE A 78 -16.43 6.47 -8.99
CA PHE A 78 -17.82 6.85 -9.24
C PHE A 78 -18.05 7.44 -10.65
N LEU A 79 -17.00 8.01 -11.25
CA LEU A 79 -17.06 8.65 -12.57
C LEU A 79 -16.54 7.72 -13.68
N ALA A 80 -15.79 6.69 -13.33
CA ALA A 80 -15.09 5.86 -14.32
C ALA A 80 -16.00 4.88 -15.07
N LYS A 81 -17.19 4.56 -14.53
CA LYS A 81 -18.14 3.59 -15.11
C LYS A 81 -17.49 2.26 -15.46
N ILE A 82 -16.70 1.73 -14.52
CA ILE A 82 -16.06 0.42 -14.60
C ILE A 82 -16.92 -0.55 -13.78
N GLU A 83 -17.31 -1.67 -14.37
CA GLU A 83 -18.05 -2.72 -13.65
C GLU A 83 -17.23 -3.23 -12.46
N GLY A 84 -17.84 -3.21 -11.26
CA GLY A 84 -17.14 -3.53 -10.00
C GLY A 84 -16.06 -2.52 -9.56
N GLY A 85 -15.84 -1.43 -10.33
CA GLY A 85 -14.78 -0.46 -10.07
C GLY A 85 -14.92 0.26 -8.72
N VAL A 86 -16.14 0.66 -8.36
CA VAL A 86 -16.42 1.30 -7.05
C VAL A 86 -16.12 0.34 -5.91
N ARG A 87 -16.57 -0.92 -6.01
CA ARG A 87 -16.31 -1.94 -4.99
C ARG A 87 -14.81 -2.19 -4.83
N ALA A 88 -14.08 -2.32 -5.95
CA ALA A 88 -12.64 -2.54 -5.91
C ALA A 88 -11.90 -1.35 -5.28
N ALA A 89 -12.25 -0.12 -5.64
CA ALA A 89 -11.67 1.09 -5.06
C ALA A 89 -12.01 1.25 -3.57
N ALA A 90 -13.24 0.91 -3.16
CA ALA A 90 -13.63 0.92 -1.75
C ALA A 90 -12.85 -0.11 -0.92
N LEU A 91 -12.63 -1.32 -1.44
CA LEU A 91 -11.79 -2.33 -0.79
C LEU A 91 -10.35 -1.84 -0.63
N VAL A 92 -9.75 -1.24 -1.66
CA VAL A 92 -8.41 -0.64 -1.57
C VAL A 92 -8.38 0.44 -0.48
N PHE A 93 -9.35 1.34 -0.45
CA PHE A 93 -9.38 2.43 0.53
C PHE A 93 -9.52 1.91 1.97
N ILE A 94 -10.44 0.97 2.20
CA ILE A 94 -10.64 0.34 3.52
C ILE A 94 -9.38 -0.37 3.97
N ASP A 95 -8.70 -1.08 3.06
CA ASP A 95 -7.48 -1.81 3.36
C ASP A 95 -6.29 -0.87 3.65
N VAL A 96 -6.20 0.28 2.97
CA VAL A 96 -5.24 1.35 3.33
C VAL A 96 -5.50 1.88 4.74
N VAL A 97 -6.76 2.09 5.11
CA VAL A 97 -7.09 2.51 6.49
C VAL A 97 -6.70 1.43 7.49
N LEU A 98 -7.00 0.15 7.20
CA LEU A 98 -6.57 -0.98 8.02
C LEU A 98 -5.05 -1.05 8.16
N GLN A 99 -4.31 -0.81 7.07
CA GLN A 99 -2.85 -0.77 7.07
C GLN A 99 -2.31 0.28 8.05
N TRP A 100 -2.94 1.46 8.12
CA TRP A 100 -2.59 2.50 9.08
C TRP A 100 -2.91 2.09 10.52
N VAL A 101 -4.09 1.51 10.75
CA VAL A 101 -4.50 1.05 12.08
C VAL A 101 -3.52 -0.01 12.59
N LEU A 102 -3.15 -0.98 11.75
CA LEU A 102 -2.17 -2.01 12.10
C LEU A 102 -0.79 -1.40 12.42
N ALA A 103 -0.34 -0.39 11.65
CA ALA A 103 0.90 0.31 11.94
C ALA A 103 0.87 0.99 13.31
N LEU A 104 -0.20 1.74 13.62
CA LEU A 104 -0.33 2.44 14.90
C LEU A 104 -0.36 1.47 16.09
N ILE A 105 -1.09 0.37 15.99
CA ILE A 105 -1.14 -0.65 17.04
C ILE A 105 0.24 -1.30 17.25
N SER A 106 1.02 -1.46 16.18
CA SER A 106 2.35 -2.09 16.24
C SER A 106 3.35 -1.34 17.15
N PHE A 107 3.17 -0.04 17.36
CA PHE A 107 4.00 0.71 18.33
C PHE A 107 3.76 0.29 19.78
N SER A 108 2.56 -0.19 20.12
CA SER A 108 2.22 -0.67 21.47
C SER A 108 2.29 -2.20 21.59
N ALA A 109 2.02 -2.90 20.48
CA ALA A 109 1.99 -4.36 20.40
C ALA A 109 2.83 -4.82 19.19
N TRP A 110 4.13 -4.88 19.37
CA TRP A 110 5.11 -5.09 18.28
C TRP A 110 4.79 -6.30 17.37
N ALA A 111 4.21 -7.37 17.93
CA ALA A 111 3.83 -8.56 17.16
C ALA A 111 2.75 -8.28 16.09
N VAL A 112 1.95 -7.22 16.25
CA VAL A 112 0.96 -6.78 15.24
C VAL A 112 1.66 -6.27 13.99
N GLY A 113 2.94 -5.89 14.07
CA GLY A 113 3.77 -5.55 12.92
C GLY A 113 3.82 -6.66 11.85
N LEU A 114 3.70 -7.93 12.26
CA LEU A 114 3.55 -9.05 11.32
C LEU A 114 2.28 -8.91 10.49
N LEU A 115 1.16 -8.56 11.11
CA LEU A 115 -0.11 -8.37 10.40
C LEU A 115 -0.06 -7.15 9.48
N HIS A 116 0.60 -6.06 9.90
CA HIS A 116 0.87 -4.91 9.04
C HIS A 116 1.65 -5.32 7.79
N GLY A 117 2.72 -6.11 7.94
CA GLY A 117 3.49 -6.63 6.82
C GLY A 117 2.69 -7.55 5.90
N LEU A 118 1.89 -8.46 6.45
CA LEU A 118 1.03 -9.36 5.66
C LEU A 118 -0.08 -8.60 4.92
N ASN A 119 -0.69 -7.61 5.57
CA ASN A 119 -1.73 -6.77 4.95
C ASN A 119 -1.21 -5.98 3.75
N ALA A 120 0.08 -5.63 3.72
CA ALA A 120 0.68 -4.98 2.56
C ALA A 120 0.58 -5.84 1.28
N PHE A 121 0.70 -7.17 1.38
CA PHE A 121 0.49 -8.07 0.24
C PHE A 121 -0.97 -8.11 -0.21
N LEU A 122 -1.92 -8.06 0.73
CA LEU A 122 -3.34 -7.95 0.40
C LEU A 122 -3.61 -6.64 -0.36
N LEU A 123 -3.09 -5.52 0.14
CA LEU A 123 -3.21 -4.21 -0.50
C LEU A 123 -2.62 -4.20 -1.91
N PHE A 124 -1.45 -4.81 -2.10
CA PHE A 124 -0.84 -5.00 -3.42
C PHE A 124 -1.80 -5.75 -4.37
N GLY A 125 -2.36 -6.87 -3.91
CA GLY A 125 -3.30 -7.69 -4.69
C GLY A 125 -4.59 -6.94 -5.05
N LEU A 126 -5.16 -6.19 -4.10
CA LEU A 126 -6.36 -5.37 -4.33
C LEU A 126 -6.10 -4.26 -5.37
N GLY A 127 -4.93 -3.61 -5.32
CA GLY A 127 -4.52 -2.62 -6.32
C GLY A 127 -4.41 -3.23 -7.71
N MET A 128 -3.76 -4.40 -7.83
CA MET A 128 -3.65 -5.14 -9.10
C MET A 128 -5.02 -5.58 -9.64
N MET A 129 -5.91 -6.04 -8.76
CA MET A 129 -7.28 -6.42 -9.14
C MET A 129 -8.05 -5.22 -9.69
N ALA A 130 -7.99 -4.06 -9.03
CA ALA A 130 -8.63 -2.83 -9.47
C ALA A 130 -8.09 -2.37 -10.85
N ALA A 131 -6.76 -2.40 -11.03
CA ALA A 131 -6.11 -2.05 -12.28
C ALA A 131 -6.47 -3.01 -13.42
N GLY A 132 -6.57 -4.31 -13.13
CA GLY A 132 -7.00 -5.33 -14.08
C GLY A 132 -8.44 -5.13 -14.55
N ALA A 133 -9.36 -4.79 -13.64
CA ALA A 133 -10.75 -4.47 -13.98
C ALA A 133 -10.84 -3.27 -14.95
N ALA A 134 -10.06 -2.21 -14.67
CA ALA A 134 -9.99 -1.05 -15.55
C ALA A 134 -9.43 -1.39 -16.92
N THR A 135 -8.40 -2.21 -16.98
CA THR A 135 -7.75 -2.63 -18.24
C THR A 135 -8.73 -3.41 -19.12
N ARG A 136 -9.46 -4.38 -18.55
CA ARG A 136 -10.50 -5.12 -19.28
C ARG A 136 -11.60 -4.19 -19.79
N SER A 137 -12.09 -3.28 -18.93
CA SER A 137 -13.12 -2.31 -19.32
C SER A 137 -12.68 -1.35 -20.45
N ILE A 138 -11.39 -1.01 -20.53
CA ILE A 138 -10.84 -0.19 -21.62
C ILE A 138 -10.75 -0.97 -22.93
N ARG A 139 -10.44 -2.28 -22.86
CA ARG A 139 -10.36 -3.16 -24.02
C ARG A 139 -11.73 -3.61 -24.53
N GLY A 140 -12.81 -3.31 -23.84
CA GLY A 140 -14.16 -3.75 -24.21
C GLY A 140 -14.43 -5.23 -23.89
N GLU A 141 -13.59 -5.87 -23.09
CA GLU A 141 -13.75 -7.23 -22.63
C GLU A 141 -14.81 -7.24 -21.50
N THR A 142 -15.98 -7.85 -21.75
CA THR A 142 -16.96 -8.12 -20.69
C THR A 142 -16.41 -9.18 -19.74
N ALA A 143 -16.75 -9.08 -18.45
CA ALA A 143 -16.45 -10.17 -17.53
C ALA A 143 -17.04 -11.49 -18.08
N ALA A 144 -16.20 -12.53 -18.22
CA ALA A 144 -16.68 -13.82 -18.67
C ALA A 144 -17.82 -14.28 -17.76
N ALA A 145 -18.99 -14.59 -18.35
CA ALA A 145 -20.09 -15.18 -17.60
C ALA A 145 -19.61 -16.48 -16.95
N PRO A 146 -20.06 -16.80 -15.72
CA PRO A 146 -19.75 -18.10 -15.13
C PRO A 146 -20.17 -19.19 -16.11
N VAL A 147 -19.22 -20.09 -16.43
CA VAL A 147 -19.56 -21.29 -17.23
C VAL A 147 -20.60 -22.07 -16.42
N ALA A 148 -21.84 -22.11 -16.91
CA ALA A 148 -22.85 -22.96 -16.33
C ALA A 148 -22.34 -24.40 -16.44
N SER A 149 -22.01 -25.02 -15.33
CA SER A 149 -21.70 -26.44 -15.26
C SER A 149 -23.00 -27.18 -15.62
N THR A 150 -23.11 -27.64 -16.84
CA THR A 150 -24.12 -28.65 -17.21
C THR A 150 -23.70 -29.95 -16.53
N VAL A 151 -24.43 -30.31 -15.49
CA VAL A 151 -24.47 -31.65 -14.88
C VAL A 151 -25.43 -32.48 -15.68
#